data_f99bf938390f9ab86799c2d60e22d350
#
_entry.id   f99bf938390f9ab86799c2d60e22d350
#
_cell.length_a   1.000
_cell.length_b   1.000
_cell.length_c   1.000
_cell.angle_alpha   90.00
_cell.angle_beta   90.00
_cell.angle_gamma   90.00
#
_symmetry.space_group_name_H-M   'P 1'
#
loop_
_entity.id
_entity.type
_entity.pdbx_description
1 polymer ?
#
loop_
_entity_poly.entity_id
_entity_poly.type
_entity_poly.pdbx_seq_one_letter_code
_entity_poly.pdbx_strand_id
1 'polypeptide(L)'
;MGSFAFIFIIVILVLVLIIVGIIAAITVAIIKKVNQATRTVKSVTNSVNNVVRTAQNISQATTGTSDIAEGIRRTTFEYASTPKTVSDLSSLMLPKIAADFPEYNNTEMIERAKNVLTSYLFSIDENNPSHLTEGNEDLRNKLTMQVKLNQDKGYVEHFERIKVHKCVLNNYEKTDGVCTITFQAAVQFFHYITENGKIKTGRNDLMTQCKYDIKMVYVQDRDMVDKYSEMALSSVCPNCGAPIKGLGDKHCPYCGSAVEIINIYAWSFSDVGEHK
;
A
#
# COMPACT_ATOMS: atom_id res chain seq x y z
N MET A 1 -71.38 27.54 66.45
CA MET A 1 -71.08 26.78 65.21
C MET A 1 -70.35 27.63 64.12
N GLY A 2 -70.27 28.97 64.20
CA GLY A 2 -69.64 29.80 63.18
C GLY A 2 -68.12 29.81 63.17
N SER A 3 -67.47 29.63 64.35
CA SER A 3 -66.01 29.79 64.45
C SER A 3 -65.20 28.65 63.80
N PHE A 4 -65.67 27.42 63.81
CA PHE A 4 -65.01 26.28 63.17
C PHE A 4 -65.09 26.31 61.66
N ALA A 5 -66.18 26.76 61.08
CA ALA A 5 -66.28 26.92 59.62
C ALA A 5 -65.36 28.01 59.09
N PHE A 6 -65.14 29.10 59.81
CA PHE A 6 -64.28 30.19 59.45
C PHE A 6 -62.77 29.75 59.45
N ILE A 7 -62.36 28.99 60.48
CA ILE A 7 -61.04 28.41 60.57
C ILE A 7 -60.79 27.42 59.44
N PHE A 8 -61.74 26.63 59.06
CA PHE A 8 -61.63 25.64 57.96
C PHE A 8 -61.48 26.33 56.62
N ILE A 9 -62.19 27.43 56.34
CA ILE A 9 -62.03 28.24 55.11
C ILE A 9 -60.66 28.85 55.04
N ILE A 10 -60.09 29.38 56.13
CA ILE A 10 -58.74 29.94 56.16
C ILE A 10 -57.70 28.86 55.89
N VAL A 11 -57.83 27.67 56.47
CA VAL A 11 -56.90 26.57 56.19
C VAL A 11 -56.93 26.12 54.73
N ILE A 12 -58.09 26.04 54.09
CA ILE A 12 -58.23 25.75 52.68
C ILE A 12 -57.58 26.83 51.84
N LEU A 13 -57.77 28.12 52.13
CA LEU A 13 -57.21 29.26 51.41
C LEU A 13 -55.70 29.25 51.49
N VAL A 14 -55.11 28.95 52.67
CA VAL A 14 -53.66 28.81 52.86
C VAL A 14 -53.11 27.64 52.03
N LEU A 15 -53.81 26.49 52.06
CA LEU A 15 -53.41 25.31 51.26
C LEU A 15 -53.41 25.62 49.74
N VAL A 16 -54.43 26.30 49.25
CA VAL A 16 -54.50 26.73 47.84
C VAL A 16 -53.36 27.66 47.48
N LEU A 17 -53.02 28.63 48.34
CA LEU A 17 -51.89 29.54 48.11
C LEU A 17 -50.54 28.78 48.08
N ILE A 18 -50.37 27.77 48.94
CA ILE A 18 -49.14 26.93 48.92
C ILE A 18 -49.09 26.13 47.64
N ILE A 19 -50.17 25.52 47.18
CA ILE A 19 -50.23 24.77 45.94
C ILE A 19 -49.91 25.67 44.71
N VAL A 20 -50.49 26.83 44.65
CA VAL A 20 -50.21 27.80 43.58
C VAL A 20 -48.74 28.23 43.59
N GLY A 21 -48.15 28.47 44.77
CA GLY A 21 -46.76 28.75 44.94
C GLY A 21 -45.81 27.62 44.44
N ILE A 22 -46.15 26.38 44.75
CA ILE A 22 -45.41 25.24 44.28
C ILE A 22 -45.50 25.11 42.76
N ILE A 23 -46.69 25.22 42.17
CA ILE A 23 -46.91 25.19 40.71
C ILE A 23 -46.10 26.30 40.03
N ALA A 24 -46.11 27.52 40.55
CA ALA A 24 -45.32 28.62 40.01
C ALA A 24 -43.82 28.35 40.07
N ALA A 25 -43.33 27.78 41.18
CA ALA A 25 -41.92 27.41 41.31
C ALA A 25 -41.48 26.30 40.30
N ILE A 26 -42.33 25.29 40.11
CA ILE A 26 -42.11 24.20 39.16
C ILE A 26 -42.09 24.74 37.71
N THR A 27 -43.04 25.63 37.35
CA THR A 27 -43.09 26.20 35.99
C THR A 27 -41.86 27.05 35.71
N VAL A 28 -41.39 27.86 36.65
CA VAL A 28 -40.16 28.67 36.51
C VAL A 28 -38.94 27.74 36.35
N ALA A 29 -38.86 26.63 37.13
CA ALA A 29 -37.76 25.66 37.01
C ALA A 29 -37.76 24.97 35.65
N ILE A 30 -38.92 24.58 35.12
CA ILE A 30 -39.07 23.97 33.79
C ILE A 30 -38.65 24.96 32.70
N ILE A 31 -39.12 26.23 32.75
CA ILE A 31 -38.75 27.25 31.79
C ILE A 31 -37.20 27.48 31.79
N LYS A 32 -36.59 27.56 32.96
CA LYS A 32 -35.12 27.67 33.06
C LYS A 32 -34.42 26.51 32.40
N LYS A 33 -34.83 25.24 32.65
CA LYS A 33 -34.23 24.06 32.02
C LYS A 33 -34.44 24.05 30.52
N VAL A 34 -35.62 24.35 30.02
CA VAL A 34 -35.92 24.47 28.58
C VAL A 34 -35.05 25.52 27.92
N ASN A 35 -34.93 26.72 28.49
CA ASN A 35 -34.09 27.78 27.97
C ASN A 35 -32.59 27.41 27.95
N GLN A 36 -32.12 26.68 28.98
CA GLN A 36 -30.76 26.19 29.02
C GLN A 36 -30.52 25.13 27.91
N ALA A 37 -31.44 24.18 27.74
CA ALA A 37 -31.36 23.18 26.66
C ALA A 37 -31.36 23.84 25.27
N THR A 38 -32.23 24.85 25.06
CA THR A 38 -32.30 25.61 23.80
C THR A 38 -31.00 26.34 23.51
N ARG A 39 -30.36 26.95 24.53
CA ARG A 39 -29.05 27.62 24.37
C ARG A 39 -27.94 26.60 23.99
N THR A 40 -27.96 25.44 24.64
CA THR A 40 -26.97 24.39 24.32
C THR A 40 -27.16 23.86 22.89
N VAL A 41 -28.40 23.60 22.47
CA VAL A 41 -28.70 23.20 21.08
C VAL A 41 -28.23 24.27 20.09
N LYS A 42 -28.55 25.53 20.35
CA LYS A 42 -28.12 26.65 19.48
C LYS A 42 -26.59 26.78 19.39
N SER A 43 -25.88 26.59 20.51
CA SER A 43 -24.41 26.62 20.50
C SER A 43 -23.81 25.43 19.69
N VAL A 44 -24.36 24.24 19.84
CA VAL A 44 -23.95 23.05 19.06
C VAL A 44 -24.22 23.28 17.57
N THR A 45 -25.40 23.76 17.22
CA THR A 45 -25.77 24.06 15.83
C THR A 45 -24.81 25.09 15.21
N ASN A 46 -24.48 26.16 15.95
CA ASN A 46 -23.53 27.16 15.48
C ASN A 46 -22.12 26.58 15.29
N SER A 47 -21.67 25.69 16.21
CA SER A 47 -20.37 24.99 16.08
C SER A 47 -20.35 24.08 14.87
N VAL A 48 -21.40 23.30 14.65
CA VAL A 48 -21.54 22.43 13.46
C VAL A 48 -21.52 23.25 12.17
N ASN A 49 -22.29 24.35 12.12
CA ASN A 49 -22.32 25.23 10.95
C ASN A 49 -20.94 25.86 10.66
N ASN A 50 -20.19 26.22 11.70
CA ASN A 50 -18.83 26.73 11.53
C ASN A 50 -17.88 25.67 10.98
N VAL A 51 -17.96 24.44 11.47
CA VAL A 51 -17.16 23.30 10.95
C VAL A 51 -17.51 23.03 9.48
N VAL A 52 -18.80 22.99 9.14
CA VAL A 52 -19.26 22.80 7.76
C VAL A 52 -18.74 23.91 6.85
N ARG A 53 -18.86 25.17 7.26
CA ARG A 53 -18.34 26.32 6.48
C ARG A 53 -16.82 26.25 6.31
N THR A 54 -16.10 25.87 7.35
CA THR A 54 -14.64 25.71 7.27
C THR A 54 -14.28 24.59 6.29
N ALA A 55 -14.95 23.45 6.36
CA ALA A 55 -14.75 22.33 5.43
C ALA A 55 -15.11 22.73 3.98
N GLN A 56 -16.20 23.47 3.77
CA GLN A 56 -16.57 24.01 2.46
C GLN A 56 -15.52 24.97 1.91
N ASN A 57 -15.00 25.88 2.75
CA ASN A 57 -13.94 26.82 2.35
C ASN A 57 -12.64 26.09 1.97
N ILE A 58 -12.26 25.06 2.73
CA ILE A 58 -11.11 24.21 2.41
C ILE A 58 -11.36 23.47 1.09
N SER A 59 -12.53 22.86 0.92
CA SER A 59 -12.91 22.19 -0.32
C SER A 59 -12.86 23.15 -1.52
N GLN A 60 -13.43 24.36 -1.38
CA GLN A 60 -13.39 25.39 -2.43
C GLN A 60 -11.96 25.81 -2.76
N ALA A 61 -11.10 25.99 -1.76
CA ALA A 61 -9.71 26.40 -1.97
C ALA A 61 -8.85 25.32 -2.64
N THR A 62 -9.12 24.04 -2.35
CA THR A 62 -8.33 22.90 -2.85
C THR A 62 -8.87 22.30 -4.13
N THR A 63 -10.17 22.27 -4.31
CA THR A 63 -10.84 21.53 -5.41
C THR A 63 -11.72 22.40 -6.30
N GLY A 64 -11.85 23.69 -5.97
CA GLY A 64 -12.70 24.62 -6.71
C GLY A 64 -14.21 24.42 -6.51
N THR A 65 -14.63 23.61 -5.53
CA THR A 65 -16.04 23.38 -5.20
C THR A 65 -16.31 23.50 -3.70
N SER A 66 -17.45 24.10 -3.34
CA SER A 66 -17.92 24.17 -1.96
C SER A 66 -18.67 22.91 -1.51
N ASP A 67 -18.98 21.99 -2.42
CA ASP A 67 -19.53 20.69 -2.07
C ASP A 67 -18.40 19.78 -1.57
N ILE A 68 -18.45 19.41 -0.29
CA ILE A 68 -17.44 18.59 0.37
C ILE A 68 -17.34 17.20 -0.25
N ALA A 69 -18.48 16.58 -0.58
CA ALA A 69 -18.52 15.25 -1.17
C ALA A 69 -17.89 15.26 -2.57
N GLU A 70 -18.23 16.27 -3.39
CA GLU A 70 -17.65 16.46 -4.72
C GLU A 70 -16.16 16.83 -4.63
N GLY A 71 -15.77 17.64 -3.64
CA GLY A 71 -14.37 17.95 -3.37
C GLY A 71 -13.55 16.71 -3.06
N ILE A 72 -14.02 15.85 -2.15
CA ILE A 72 -13.38 14.57 -1.83
C ILE A 72 -13.30 13.68 -3.07
N ARG A 73 -14.38 13.58 -3.85
CA ARG A 73 -14.42 12.78 -5.08
C ARG A 73 -13.39 13.25 -6.10
N ARG A 74 -13.28 14.57 -6.34
CA ARG A 74 -12.29 15.16 -7.26
C ARG A 74 -10.87 14.90 -6.80
N THR A 75 -10.56 15.16 -5.53
CA THR A 75 -9.23 14.91 -4.97
C THR A 75 -8.86 13.42 -5.07
N THR A 76 -9.79 12.52 -4.76
CA THR A 76 -9.57 11.06 -4.87
C THR A 76 -9.31 10.66 -6.31
N PHE A 77 -10.08 11.19 -7.27
CA PHE A 77 -9.90 10.92 -8.68
C PHE A 77 -8.58 11.48 -9.22
N GLU A 78 -8.23 12.72 -8.86
CA GLU A 78 -6.97 13.35 -9.24
C GLU A 78 -5.77 12.55 -8.70
N TYR A 79 -5.82 12.16 -7.42
CA TYR A 79 -4.79 11.31 -6.82
C TYR A 79 -4.66 9.96 -7.53
N ALA A 80 -5.77 9.33 -7.88
CA ALA A 80 -5.80 8.06 -8.59
C ALA A 80 -5.35 8.17 -10.06
N SER A 81 -5.49 9.34 -10.68
CA SER A 81 -5.10 9.57 -12.08
C SER A 81 -3.68 10.12 -12.24
N THR A 82 -3.07 10.65 -11.17
CA THR A 82 -1.74 11.27 -11.23
C THR A 82 -0.64 10.27 -10.91
N PRO A 83 0.26 9.95 -11.86
CA PRO A 83 1.38 9.05 -11.63
C PRO A 83 2.30 9.54 -10.50
N LYS A 84 2.82 8.61 -9.70
CA LYS A 84 3.80 8.93 -8.66
C LYS A 84 5.12 9.39 -9.27
N THR A 85 5.76 10.36 -8.64
CA THR A 85 7.10 10.80 -9.02
C THR A 85 8.15 9.80 -8.54
N VAL A 86 9.05 9.40 -9.43
CA VAL A 86 10.21 8.54 -9.13
C VAL A 86 11.49 9.37 -9.07
N SER A 87 12.43 8.95 -8.22
CA SER A 87 13.70 9.61 -8.04
C SER A 87 14.72 9.06 -9.03
N ASP A 88 14.98 9.82 -10.09
CA ASP A 88 15.96 9.47 -11.12
C ASP A 88 17.36 9.93 -10.71
N LEU A 89 18.21 9.00 -10.32
CA LEU A 89 19.60 9.23 -9.95
C LEU A 89 20.58 8.67 -11.00
N SER A 90 20.10 8.41 -12.22
CA SER A 90 20.92 7.85 -13.30
C SER A 90 22.20 8.63 -13.53
N SER A 91 22.15 9.96 -13.58
CA SER A 91 23.32 10.81 -13.81
C SER A 91 24.40 10.66 -12.74
N LEU A 92 24.02 10.34 -11.50
CA LEU A 92 24.94 10.15 -10.38
C LEU A 92 25.47 8.72 -10.28
N MET A 93 24.64 7.73 -10.66
CA MET A 93 24.97 6.31 -10.47
C MET A 93 25.63 5.67 -11.68
N LEU A 94 25.27 6.07 -12.91
CA LEU A 94 25.82 5.47 -14.13
C LEU A 94 27.35 5.56 -14.22
N PRO A 95 28.03 6.68 -13.86
CA PRO A 95 29.50 6.71 -13.88
C PRO A 95 30.14 5.71 -12.93
N LYS A 96 29.51 5.44 -11.78
CA LYS A 96 29.98 4.46 -10.80
C LYS A 96 29.79 3.04 -11.30
N ILE A 97 28.62 2.76 -11.88
CA ILE A 97 28.32 1.45 -12.47
C ILE A 97 29.27 1.17 -13.64
N ALA A 98 29.49 2.13 -14.53
CA ALA A 98 30.35 1.96 -15.69
C ALA A 98 31.85 1.76 -15.32
N ALA A 99 32.28 2.27 -14.15
CA ALA A 99 33.60 2.02 -13.64
C ALA A 99 33.79 0.57 -13.16
N ASP A 100 32.73 -0.03 -12.59
CA ASP A 100 32.75 -1.44 -12.13
C ASP A 100 32.33 -2.41 -13.25
N PHE A 101 31.43 -2.00 -14.14
CA PHE A 101 30.84 -2.81 -15.21
C PHE A 101 30.77 -2.03 -16.52
N PRO A 102 31.85 -1.98 -17.31
CA PRO A 102 31.89 -1.21 -18.56
C PRO A 102 30.84 -1.61 -19.61
N GLU A 103 30.39 -2.89 -19.57
CA GLU A 103 29.38 -3.48 -20.45
C GLU A 103 27.94 -3.19 -20.02
N TYR A 104 27.71 -2.51 -18.88
CA TYR A 104 26.38 -2.26 -18.35
C TYR A 104 25.53 -1.39 -19.29
N ASN A 105 24.39 -1.91 -19.70
CA ASN A 105 23.41 -1.21 -20.54
C ASN A 105 22.19 -0.79 -19.73
N ASN A 106 22.13 0.48 -19.33
CA ASN A 106 21.04 0.98 -18.48
C ASN A 106 19.65 0.87 -19.14
N THR A 107 19.56 1.09 -20.45
CA THR A 107 18.27 1.01 -21.17
C THR A 107 17.73 -0.41 -21.15
N GLU A 108 18.57 -1.39 -21.42
CA GLU A 108 18.21 -2.81 -21.37
C GLU A 108 17.79 -3.22 -19.96
N MET A 109 18.55 -2.83 -18.94
CA MET A 109 18.24 -3.19 -17.55
C MET A 109 16.95 -2.56 -17.06
N ILE A 110 16.62 -1.33 -17.47
CA ILE A 110 15.33 -0.69 -17.18
C ILE A 110 14.16 -1.49 -17.81
N GLU A 111 14.30 -1.93 -19.07
CA GLU A 111 13.24 -2.72 -19.71
C GLU A 111 13.08 -4.10 -19.04
N ARG A 112 14.18 -4.75 -18.67
CA ARG A 112 14.14 -5.98 -17.89
C ARG A 112 13.45 -5.76 -16.53
N ALA A 113 13.77 -4.68 -15.82
CA ALA A 113 13.14 -4.34 -14.54
C ALA A 113 11.61 -4.13 -14.67
N LYS A 114 11.16 -3.46 -15.75
CA LYS A 114 9.73 -3.31 -16.05
C LYS A 114 9.06 -4.66 -16.30
N ASN A 115 9.70 -5.54 -17.05
CA ASN A 115 9.18 -6.87 -17.36
C ASN A 115 9.08 -7.72 -16.09
N VAL A 116 10.09 -7.67 -15.23
CA VAL A 116 10.08 -8.38 -13.94
C VAL A 116 8.97 -7.86 -13.04
N LEU A 117 8.81 -6.54 -12.89
CA LEU A 117 7.73 -5.96 -12.11
C LEU A 117 6.36 -6.40 -12.63
N THR A 118 6.14 -6.29 -13.93
CA THR A 118 4.85 -6.65 -14.55
C THR A 118 4.55 -8.13 -14.38
N SER A 119 5.53 -9.01 -14.64
CA SER A 119 5.37 -10.45 -14.48
C SER A 119 5.21 -10.88 -13.01
N TYR A 120 5.84 -10.18 -12.07
CA TYR A 120 5.68 -10.41 -10.64
C TYR A 120 4.23 -10.12 -10.20
N LEU A 121 3.68 -8.96 -10.56
CA LEU A 121 2.30 -8.58 -10.24
C LEU A 121 1.29 -9.51 -10.91
N PHE A 122 1.53 -9.87 -12.18
CA PHE A 122 0.71 -10.80 -12.92
C PHE A 122 0.73 -12.21 -12.32
N SER A 123 1.89 -12.65 -11.80
CA SER A 123 2.00 -13.94 -11.10
C SER A 123 1.14 -14.00 -9.84
N ILE A 124 1.01 -12.89 -9.11
CA ILE A 124 0.14 -12.81 -7.94
C ILE A 124 -1.32 -12.84 -8.36
N ASP A 125 -1.71 -12.07 -9.37
CA ASP A 125 -3.07 -12.00 -9.90
C ASP A 125 -3.57 -13.37 -10.35
N GLU A 126 -2.76 -14.10 -11.12
CA GLU A 126 -3.08 -15.45 -11.61
C GLU A 126 -2.83 -16.56 -10.58
N ASN A 127 -2.40 -16.22 -9.34
CA ASN A 127 -1.98 -17.21 -8.33
C ASN A 127 -0.98 -18.24 -8.85
N ASN A 128 -0.11 -17.88 -9.78
CA ASN A 128 0.82 -18.74 -10.45
C ASN A 128 2.25 -18.17 -10.52
N PRO A 129 3.17 -18.58 -9.63
CA PRO A 129 4.55 -18.09 -9.62
C PRO A 129 5.35 -18.34 -10.89
N SER A 130 4.92 -19.28 -11.75
CA SER A 130 5.65 -19.62 -12.98
C SER A 130 5.60 -18.54 -14.06
N HIS A 131 4.75 -17.54 -13.93
CA HIS A 131 4.69 -16.40 -14.83
C HIS A 131 5.81 -15.37 -14.62
N LEU A 132 6.59 -15.48 -13.53
CA LEU A 132 7.75 -14.61 -13.32
C LEU A 132 8.81 -14.85 -14.40
N THR A 133 9.09 -13.82 -15.19
CA THR A 133 9.98 -13.93 -16.36
C THR A 133 11.41 -14.21 -15.98
N GLU A 134 11.95 -13.51 -14.97
CA GLU A 134 13.30 -13.70 -14.46
C GLU A 134 13.40 -13.30 -12.98
N GLY A 135 14.41 -13.84 -12.30
CA GLY A 135 14.67 -13.58 -10.88
C GLY A 135 15.50 -14.68 -10.27
N ASN A 136 16.25 -14.35 -9.25
CA ASN A 136 16.98 -15.32 -8.45
C ASN A 136 16.03 -16.12 -7.54
N GLU A 137 16.59 -17.01 -6.76
CA GLU A 137 15.81 -17.86 -5.86
C GLU A 137 15.07 -17.06 -4.78
N ASP A 138 15.68 -16.01 -4.23
CA ASP A 138 15.05 -15.16 -3.21
C ASP A 138 13.76 -14.52 -3.74
N LEU A 139 13.80 -13.93 -4.94
CA LEU A 139 12.62 -13.33 -5.56
C LEU A 139 11.54 -14.40 -5.86
N ARG A 140 11.94 -15.57 -6.36
CA ARG A 140 11.02 -16.68 -6.64
C ARG A 140 10.37 -17.22 -5.37
N ASN A 141 11.14 -17.37 -4.30
CA ASN A 141 10.66 -17.83 -3.01
C ASN A 141 9.69 -16.80 -2.39
N LYS A 142 10.03 -15.50 -2.44
CA LYS A 142 9.16 -14.43 -1.99
C LYS A 142 7.80 -14.45 -2.70
N LEU A 143 7.81 -14.57 -4.02
CA LEU A 143 6.61 -14.66 -4.85
C LEU A 143 5.79 -15.91 -4.50
N THR A 144 6.44 -17.06 -4.41
CA THR A 144 5.79 -18.34 -4.06
C THR A 144 5.12 -18.26 -2.69
N MET A 145 5.80 -17.65 -1.71
CA MET A 145 5.23 -17.44 -0.38
C MET A 145 4.01 -16.51 -0.42
N GLN A 146 4.06 -15.42 -1.20
CA GLN A 146 2.93 -14.49 -1.34
C GLN A 146 1.71 -15.21 -1.95
N VAL A 147 1.92 -15.92 -3.05
CA VAL A 147 0.85 -16.68 -3.72
C VAL A 147 0.27 -17.75 -2.77
N LYS A 148 1.12 -18.52 -2.09
CA LYS A 148 0.67 -19.53 -1.13
C LYS A 148 -0.13 -18.91 0.02
N LEU A 149 0.31 -17.76 0.56
CA LEU A 149 -0.39 -17.08 1.62
C LEU A 149 -1.80 -16.64 1.19
N ASN A 150 -1.96 -16.19 -0.05
CA ASN A 150 -3.26 -15.84 -0.61
C ASN A 150 -4.14 -17.09 -0.76
N GLN A 151 -3.60 -18.18 -1.30
CA GLN A 151 -4.31 -19.47 -1.45
C GLN A 151 -4.76 -20.04 -0.09
N ASP A 152 -3.88 -20.05 0.92
CA ASP A 152 -4.20 -20.56 2.27
C ASP A 152 -5.33 -19.76 2.95
N LYS A 153 -5.47 -18.46 2.59
CA LYS A 153 -6.56 -17.59 3.09
C LYS A 153 -7.83 -17.63 2.23
N GLY A 154 -7.82 -18.31 1.10
CA GLY A 154 -8.89 -18.29 0.12
C GLY A 154 -9.06 -16.92 -0.58
N TYR A 155 -7.96 -16.17 -0.71
CA TYR A 155 -7.93 -14.85 -1.36
C TYR A 155 -7.44 -14.97 -2.79
N VAL A 156 -8.01 -14.11 -3.64
CA VAL A 156 -7.45 -13.79 -4.96
C VAL A 156 -7.11 -12.30 -4.95
N GLU A 157 -5.84 -12.00 -5.12
CA GLU A 157 -5.32 -10.63 -5.16
C GLU A 157 -5.18 -10.18 -6.61
N HIS A 158 -5.92 -9.15 -7.00
CA HIS A 158 -6.04 -8.72 -8.39
C HIS A 158 -5.19 -7.47 -8.66
N PHE A 159 -4.48 -7.51 -9.78
CA PHE A 159 -3.71 -6.41 -10.37
C PHE A 159 -4.11 -6.22 -11.83
N GLU A 160 -5.20 -5.51 -12.08
CA GLU A 160 -5.71 -5.33 -13.44
C GLU A 160 -5.19 -4.05 -14.09
N ARG A 161 -5.02 -4.08 -15.42
CA ARG A 161 -4.59 -2.94 -16.24
C ARG A 161 -3.29 -2.31 -15.75
N ILE A 162 -2.32 -3.14 -15.45
CA ILE A 162 -0.99 -2.71 -15.02
C ILE A 162 -0.37 -1.82 -16.10
N LYS A 163 0.09 -0.62 -15.71
CA LYS A 163 0.83 0.29 -16.58
C LYS A 163 1.99 0.91 -15.81
N VAL A 164 3.19 0.64 -16.28
CA VAL A 164 4.41 1.29 -15.78
C VAL A 164 4.57 2.62 -16.51
N HIS A 165 4.46 3.73 -15.78
CA HIS A 165 4.59 5.08 -16.34
C HIS A 165 6.05 5.47 -16.57
N LYS A 166 6.88 5.20 -15.57
CA LYS A 166 8.31 5.50 -15.59
C LYS A 166 9.05 4.50 -14.73
N CYS A 167 10.20 4.05 -15.20
CA CYS A 167 11.15 3.25 -14.43
C CYS A 167 12.53 3.86 -14.61
N VAL A 168 13.24 4.08 -13.52
CA VAL A 168 14.52 4.78 -13.50
C VAL A 168 15.52 4.08 -12.58
N LEU A 169 16.80 4.31 -12.85
CA LEU A 169 17.87 3.94 -11.92
C LEU A 169 17.83 4.86 -10.72
N ASN A 170 17.59 4.29 -9.54
CA ASN A 170 17.46 5.03 -8.29
C ASN A 170 18.68 4.92 -7.40
N ASN A 171 19.31 3.73 -7.28
CA ASN A 171 20.46 3.53 -6.42
C ASN A 171 21.44 2.51 -7.00
N TYR A 172 22.70 2.67 -6.65
CA TYR A 172 23.77 1.70 -6.83
C TYR A 172 24.63 1.67 -5.59
N GLU A 173 24.76 0.52 -4.98
CA GLU A 173 25.58 0.29 -3.80
C GLU A 173 26.43 -0.98 -3.96
N LYS A 174 27.58 -0.95 -3.28
CA LYS A 174 28.53 -2.05 -3.25
C LYS A 174 28.91 -2.34 -1.81
N THR A 175 28.52 -3.50 -1.33
CA THR A 175 28.70 -3.91 0.06
C THR A 175 29.05 -5.39 0.10
N ASP A 176 30.12 -5.75 0.81
CA ASP A 176 30.53 -7.13 1.07
C ASP A 176 30.64 -8.02 -0.18
N GLY A 177 31.22 -7.48 -1.28
CA GLY A 177 31.37 -8.22 -2.54
C GLY A 177 30.10 -8.34 -3.39
N VAL A 178 28.99 -7.77 -2.92
CA VAL A 178 27.72 -7.72 -3.64
C VAL A 178 27.48 -6.32 -4.20
N CYS A 179 27.21 -6.21 -5.49
CA CYS A 179 26.75 -4.97 -6.09
C CYS A 179 25.24 -5.04 -6.28
N THR A 180 24.54 -4.02 -5.77
CA THR A 180 23.07 -3.93 -5.85
C THR A 180 22.68 -2.69 -6.63
N ILE A 181 21.88 -2.88 -7.66
CA ILE A 181 21.19 -1.81 -8.38
C ILE A 181 19.73 -1.81 -7.96
N THR A 182 19.20 -0.63 -7.61
CA THR A 182 17.78 -0.44 -7.34
C THR A 182 17.17 0.44 -8.42
N PHE A 183 16.16 -0.10 -9.10
CA PHE A 183 15.28 0.67 -9.98
C PHE A 183 14.05 1.09 -9.22
N GLN A 184 13.54 2.28 -9.51
CA GLN A 184 12.26 2.75 -8.97
C GLN A 184 11.28 2.94 -10.12
N ALA A 185 10.10 2.33 -10.00
CA ALA A 185 9.05 2.39 -11.00
C ALA A 185 7.78 3.04 -10.46
N ALA A 186 7.23 4.02 -11.20
CA ALA A 186 5.87 4.52 -10.99
C ALA A 186 4.91 3.66 -11.80
N VAL A 187 3.93 3.06 -11.12
CA VAL A 187 3.01 2.10 -11.71
C VAL A 187 1.57 2.39 -11.30
N GLN A 188 0.65 2.13 -12.22
CA GLN A 188 -0.79 2.16 -11.95
C GLN A 188 -1.42 0.81 -12.26
N PHE A 189 -2.47 0.49 -11.52
CA PHE A 189 -3.34 -0.68 -11.74
C PHE A 189 -4.63 -0.52 -10.94
N PHE A 190 -5.65 -1.34 -11.21
CA PHE A 190 -6.71 -1.60 -10.23
C PHE A 190 -6.19 -2.67 -9.26
N HIS A 191 -6.29 -2.39 -7.96
CA HIS A 191 -5.86 -3.32 -6.93
C HIS A 191 -6.99 -3.61 -5.95
N TYR A 192 -7.35 -4.89 -5.84
CA TYR A 192 -8.35 -5.35 -4.91
C TYR A 192 -8.15 -6.84 -4.59
N ILE A 193 -8.67 -7.26 -3.45
CA ILE A 193 -8.63 -8.65 -2.99
C ILE A 193 -10.05 -9.17 -2.92
N THR A 194 -10.28 -10.34 -3.52
CA THR A 194 -11.55 -11.06 -3.42
C THR A 194 -11.44 -12.27 -2.50
N GLU A 195 -12.55 -12.55 -1.81
CA GLU A 195 -12.79 -13.77 -1.04
C GLU A 195 -14.16 -14.33 -1.43
N ASN A 196 -14.21 -15.58 -1.88
CA ASN A 196 -15.45 -16.20 -2.42
C ASN A 196 -16.14 -15.35 -3.50
N GLY A 197 -15.37 -14.74 -4.37
CA GLY A 197 -15.85 -13.91 -5.49
C GLY A 197 -16.40 -12.53 -5.10
N LYS A 198 -16.27 -12.11 -3.84
CA LYS A 198 -16.67 -10.77 -3.37
C LYS A 198 -15.44 -9.95 -3.00
N ILE A 199 -15.46 -8.67 -3.34
CA ILE A 199 -14.38 -7.75 -2.95
C ILE A 199 -14.38 -7.62 -1.42
N LYS A 200 -13.24 -7.97 -0.82
CA LYS A 200 -12.96 -7.86 0.61
C LYS A 200 -12.20 -6.58 0.93
N THR A 201 -11.24 -6.23 0.09
CA THR A 201 -10.37 -5.06 0.29
C THR A 201 -10.02 -4.47 -1.08
N GLY A 202 -9.78 -3.15 -1.12
CA GLY A 202 -9.45 -2.44 -2.35
C GLY A 202 -10.67 -2.09 -3.18
N ARG A 203 -10.43 -1.65 -4.42
CA ARG A 203 -11.49 -1.19 -5.35
C ARG A 203 -11.12 -1.54 -6.78
N ASN A 204 -12.09 -2.05 -7.53
CA ASN A 204 -11.94 -2.37 -8.96
C ASN A 204 -12.42 -1.25 -9.91
N ASP A 205 -12.90 -0.13 -9.35
CA ASP A 205 -13.40 1.04 -10.08
C ASP A 205 -12.52 2.28 -9.93
N LEU A 206 -11.46 2.22 -9.11
CA LEU A 206 -10.53 3.31 -8.88
C LEU A 206 -9.09 2.81 -9.03
N MET A 207 -8.31 3.49 -9.88
CA MET A 207 -6.90 3.14 -10.07
C MET A 207 -6.05 3.49 -8.85
N THR A 208 -5.13 2.61 -8.53
CA THR A 208 -4.08 2.82 -7.53
C THR A 208 -2.81 3.29 -8.23
N GLN A 209 -2.19 4.34 -7.71
CA GLN A 209 -0.90 4.86 -8.15
C GLN A 209 0.13 4.62 -7.06
N CYS A 210 1.16 3.85 -7.33
CA CYS A 210 2.21 3.55 -6.36
C CYS A 210 3.59 3.51 -6.99
N LYS A 211 4.59 3.38 -6.15
CA LYS A 211 5.98 3.17 -6.56
C LYS A 211 6.42 1.77 -6.15
N TYR A 212 7.23 1.15 -6.98
CA TYR A 212 7.91 -0.10 -6.68
C TYR A 212 9.41 0.07 -6.77
N ASP A 213 10.10 -0.54 -5.85
CA ASP A 213 11.55 -0.73 -5.92
C ASP A 213 11.82 -2.14 -6.44
N ILE A 214 12.67 -2.22 -7.46
CA ILE A 214 13.09 -3.47 -8.09
C ILE A 214 14.60 -3.57 -7.90
N LYS A 215 15.05 -4.58 -7.17
CA LYS A 215 16.48 -4.77 -6.89
C LYS A 215 17.08 -5.84 -7.77
N MET A 216 18.24 -5.53 -8.29
CA MET A 216 19.05 -6.42 -9.09
C MET A 216 20.44 -6.54 -8.45
N VAL A 217 20.95 -7.74 -8.32
CA VAL A 217 22.23 -8.02 -7.65
C VAL A 217 23.23 -8.65 -8.60
N TYR A 218 24.48 -8.33 -8.40
CA TYR A 218 25.63 -8.97 -9.02
C TYR A 218 26.58 -9.41 -7.92
N VAL A 219 26.86 -10.71 -7.84
CA VAL A 219 27.75 -11.26 -6.84
C VAL A 219 29.16 -11.31 -7.41
N GLN A 220 30.10 -10.59 -6.81
CA GLN A 220 31.50 -10.50 -7.22
C GLN A 220 32.43 -11.41 -6.43
N ASP A 221 32.05 -11.75 -5.18
CA ASP A 221 32.85 -12.54 -4.27
C ASP A 221 32.35 -13.99 -4.20
N ARG A 222 33.24 -14.93 -4.52
CA ARG A 222 32.92 -16.34 -4.54
C ARG A 222 32.56 -16.91 -3.15
N ASP A 223 33.22 -16.41 -2.10
CA ASP A 223 33.00 -16.89 -0.74
C ASP A 223 31.64 -16.38 -0.19
N MET A 224 31.17 -15.23 -0.70
CA MET A 224 29.84 -14.72 -0.40
C MET A 224 28.75 -15.50 -1.15
N VAL A 225 29.04 -16.03 -2.33
CA VAL A 225 28.12 -16.92 -3.07
C VAL A 225 27.85 -18.18 -2.28
N ASP A 226 28.86 -18.76 -1.64
CA ASP A 226 28.72 -19.95 -0.80
C ASP A 226 27.81 -19.70 0.41
N LYS A 227 27.81 -18.47 0.93
CA LYS A 227 26.97 -18.06 2.07
C LYS A 227 25.51 -17.87 1.71
N TYR A 228 25.23 -17.50 0.45
CA TYR A 228 23.87 -17.29 -0.07
C TYR A 228 23.36 -18.46 -0.93
N SER A 229 24.22 -19.40 -1.29
CA SER A 229 23.87 -20.51 -2.17
C SER A 229 24.56 -21.82 -1.79
N GLU A 230 24.33 -22.33 -0.58
CA GLU A 230 24.58 -23.77 -0.36
C GLU A 230 23.86 -24.63 -1.40
N MET A 231 22.88 -24.09 -2.11
CA MET A 231 22.15 -24.76 -3.19
C MET A 231 22.69 -24.48 -4.61
N ALA A 232 23.37 -23.35 -4.87
CA ALA A 232 23.85 -23.04 -6.23
C ALA A 232 25.17 -23.70 -6.59
N LEU A 233 25.94 -24.18 -5.63
CA LEU A 233 27.23 -24.88 -5.85
C LEU A 233 27.14 -26.40 -6.00
N SER A 234 26.02 -26.98 -5.71
CA SER A 234 25.73 -28.37 -6.00
C SER A 234 24.97 -28.55 -7.30
N SER A 235 25.33 -27.79 -8.36
CA SER A 235 24.78 -28.09 -9.68
C SER A 235 25.28 -29.46 -10.12
N VAL A 236 24.38 -30.40 -10.02
CA VAL A 236 24.57 -31.73 -10.59
C VAL A 236 24.01 -31.73 -12.01
N CYS A 237 24.66 -32.39 -12.92
CA CYS A 237 24.14 -32.53 -14.27
C CYS A 237 22.76 -33.21 -14.24
N PRO A 238 21.71 -32.61 -14.82
CA PRO A 238 20.37 -33.19 -14.80
C PRO A 238 20.26 -34.51 -15.55
N ASN A 239 21.25 -34.82 -16.43
CA ASN A 239 21.25 -36.05 -17.21
C ASN A 239 22.02 -37.18 -16.54
N CYS A 240 23.20 -36.93 -15.93
CA CYS A 240 24.05 -38.01 -15.38
C CYS A 240 24.31 -37.87 -13.87
N GLY A 241 23.82 -36.86 -13.19
CA GLY A 241 24.02 -36.64 -11.76
C GLY A 241 25.45 -36.27 -11.35
N ALA A 242 26.38 -36.10 -12.30
CA ALA A 242 27.76 -35.73 -11.98
C ALA A 242 27.89 -34.29 -11.52
N PRO A 243 28.76 -33.99 -10.55
CA PRO A 243 28.97 -32.62 -10.07
C PRO A 243 29.63 -31.77 -11.16
N ILE A 244 29.08 -30.60 -11.44
CA ILE A 244 29.63 -29.64 -12.39
C ILE A 244 30.51 -28.67 -11.62
N LYS A 245 31.82 -28.74 -11.86
CA LYS A 245 32.85 -27.99 -11.13
C LYS A 245 33.28 -26.70 -11.84
N GLY A 246 32.93 -26.52 -13.10
CA GLY A 246 33.37 -25.38 -13.94
C GLY A 246 32.31 -24.33 -14.04
N LEU A 247 32.58 -23.13 -13.56
CA LEU A 247 31.78 -21.93 -13.86
C LEU A 247 32.00 -21.57 -15.33
N GLY A 248 30.93 -21.67 -16.14
CA GLY A 248 30.98 -21.35 -17.56
C GLY A 248 30.96 -22.53 -18.51
N ASP A 249 31.01 -23.78 -18.02
CA ASP A 249 30.85 -24.96 -18.83
C ASP A 249 29.42 -25.05 -19.38
N LYS A 250 29.26 -24.90 -20.69
CA LYS A 250 27.95 -25.06 -21.35
C LYS A 250 27.55 -26.51 -21.56
N HIS A 251 28.45 -27.45 -21.26
CA HIS A 251 28.25 -28.89 -21.41
C HIS A 251 28.85 -29.63 -20.24
N CYS A 252 28.17 -30.64 -19.78
CA CYS A 252 28.69 -31.54 -18.73
C CYS A 252 29.98 -32.20 -19.16
N PRO A 253 31.09 -32.09 -18.41
CA PRO A 253 32.38 -32.70 -18.78
C PRO A 253 32.34 -34.23 -18.75
N TYR A 254 31.32 -34.84 -18.16
CA TYR A 254 31.20 -36.28 -18.03
C TYR A 254 30.28 -36.92 -19.07
N CYS A 255 29.20 -36.29 -19.47
CA CYS A 255 28.23 -36.86 -20.40
C CYS A 255 27.96 -36.02 -21.65
N GLY A 256 28.55 -34.82 -21.75
CA GLY A 256 28.40 -33.94 -22.90
C GLY A 256 27.04 -33.25 -23.03
N SER A 257 26.09 -33.52 -22.11
CA SER A 257 24.79 -32.85 -22.13
C SER A 257 24.94 -31.36 -21.92
N ALA A 258 24.12 -30.55 -22.61
CA ALA A 258 24.01 -29.14 -22.35
C ALA A 258 23.58 -28.90 -20.89
N VAL A 259 24.31 -28.02 -20.20
CA VAL A 259 24.05 -27.71 -18.80
C VAL A 259 23.83 -26.21 -18.74
N GLU A 260 22.66 -25.81 -18.29
CA GLU A 260 22.37 -24.40 -18.01
C GLU A 260 22.99 -24.05 -16.65
N ILE A 261 24.24 -23.56 -16.69
CA ILE A 261 24.91 -23.13 -15.47
C ILE A 261 24.38 -21.76 -15.12
N ILE A 262 23.82 -21.61 -13.92
CA ILE A 262 23.48 -20.30 -13.37
C ILE A 262 24.78 -19.52 -13.28
N ASN A 263 24.93 -18.51 -14.13
CA ASN A 263 26.08 -17.62 -14.09
C ASN A 263 26.00 -16.77 -12.82
N ILE A 264 26.69 -17.22 -11.77
CA ILE A 264 26.75 -16.54 -10.47
C ILE A 264 27.35 -15.13 -10.54
N TYR A 265 28.01 -14.78 -11.66
CA TYR A 265 28.53 -13.46 -11.96
C TYR A 265 27.61 -12.63 -12.88
N ALA A 266 26.39 -13.06 -13.09
CA ALA A 266 25.42 -12.33 -13.88
C ALA A 266 24.51 -11.46 -13.00
N TRP A 267 24.00 -10.39 -13.57
CA TRP A 267 22.94 -9.62 -12.96
C TRP A 267 21.65 -10.40 -12.84
N SER A 268 21.12 -10.51 -11.64
CA SER A 268 19.86 -11.21 -11.37
C SER A 268 18.96 -10.39 -10.49
N PHE A 269 17.66 -10.39 -10.77
CA PHE A 269 16.67 -9.68 -9.92
C PHE A 269 16.44 -10.46 -8.62
N SER A 270 16.57 -9.75 -7.50
CA SER A 270 16.53 -10.34 -6.15
C SER A 270 15.33 -9.90 -5.34
N ASP A 271 14.72 -8.76 -5.67
CA ASP A 271 13.58 -8.25 -4.90
C ASP A 271 12.69 -7.34 -5.75
N VAL A 272 11.39 -7.43 -5.50
CA VAL A 272 10.35 -6.52 -5.98
C VAL A 272 9.46 -6.18 -4.79
N GLY A 273 9.29 -4.90 -4.49
CA GLY A 273 8.47 -4.47 -3.36
C GLY A 273 7.91 -3.06 -3.54
N GLU A 274 6.73 -2.83 -2.98
CA GLU A 274 6.15 -1.49 -2.97
C GLU A 274 7.01 -0.55 -2.11
N HIS A 275 7.34 0.61 -2.68
CA HIS A 275 8.11 1.65 -1.99
C HIS A 275 7.24 2.36 -0.95
N LYS A 276 7.62 2.27 0.30
CA LYS A 276 6.91 2.87 1.46
C LYS A 276 7.31 4.31 1.73
#